data_86640fa538f54170d1f7bf8da6fca639
#
_entry.id   86640fa538f54170d1f7bf8da6fca639
#
_cell.length_a   1.000
_cell.length_b   1.000
_cell.length_c   1.000
_cell.angle_alpha   90.00
_cell.angle_beta   90.00
_cell.angle_gamma   90.00
#
_symmetry.space_group_name_H-M   'P 1'
#
loop_
_entity.id
_entity.type
_entity.pdbx_description
1 polymer ?
#
loop_
_entity_poly.entity_id
_entity_poly.type
_entity_poly.pdbx_seq_one_letter_code
_entity_poly.pdbx_strand_id
1 'polypeptide(L)'
;VPGIAEIHQLLAAARAGISDAHAATTRAKLLLEQARQVITDAQAQAQPWLPPQLAQAIEGLETQLARFSTADDLLNGYQARL
;
A
#
# COMPACT_ATOMS: atom_id res chain seq x y z
N VAL A 1 -24.56 19.76 -12.89
CA VAL A 1 -23.31 20.07 -12.19
C VAL A 1 -23.42 19.60 -10.74
N PRO A 2 -22.49 18.77 -10.25
CA PRO A 2 -22.56 18.31 -8.87
C PRO A 2 -22.35 19.46 -7.90
N GLY A 3 -23.12 19.45 -6.81
CA GLY A 3 -22.95 20.40 -5.73
C GLY A 3 -21.73 20.10 -4.88
N ILE A 4 -21.34 21.04 -4.01
CA ILE A 4 -20.20 20.89 -3.11
C ILE A 4 -20.37 19.66 -2.22
N ALA A 5 -21.60 19.40 -1.72
CA ALA A 5 -21.88 18.24 -0.88
C ALA A 5 -21.63 16.93 -1.63
N GLU A 6 -21.98 16.84 -2.91
CA GLU A 6 -21.71 15.65 -3.74
C GLU A 6 -20.22 15.48 -3.97
N ILE A 7 -19.49 16.56 -4.20
CA ILE A 7 -18.04 16.54 -4.35
C ILE A 7 -17.39 16.01 -3.07
N HIS A 8 -17.82 16.50 -1.91
CA HIS A 8 -17.31 15.99 -0.63
C HIS A 8 -17.60 14.50 -0.44
N GLN A 9 -18.80 14.02 -0.82
CA GLN A 9 -19.14 12.62 -0.73
C GLN A 9 -18.27 11.76 -1.64
N LEU A 10 -18.02 12.20 -2.86
CA LEU A 10 -17.16 11.49 -3.81
C LEU A 10 -15.71 11.45 -3.33
N LEU A 11 -15.22 12.55 -2.78
CA LEU A 11 -13.87 12.61 -2.21
C LEU A 11 -13.76 11.70 -0.99
N ALA A 12 -14.76 11.66 -0.13
CA ALA A 12 -14.77 10.77 1.04
C ALA A 12 -14.74 9.30 0.60
N ALA A 13 -15.54 8.94 -0.42
CA ALA A 13 -15.56 7.59 -0.96
C ALA A 13 -14.20 7.21 -1.58
N ALA A 14 -13.59 8.13 -2.33
CA ALA A 14 -12.28 7.90 -2.91
C ALA A 14 -11.22 7.70 -1.84
N ARG A 15 -11.24 8.50 -0.79
CA ARG A 15 -10.30 8.36 0.33
C ARG A 15 -10.49 7.07 1.09
N ALA A 16 -11.74 6.63 1.28
CA ALA A 16 -12.03 5.34 1.90
C ALA A 16 -11.47 4.18 1.07
N GLY A 17 -11.61 4.25 -0.27
CA GLY A 17 -11.03 3.26 -1.17
C GLY A 17 -9.51 3.22 -1.10
N ILE A 18 -8.86 4.38 -1.03
CA ILE A 18 -7.40 4.47 -0.86
C ILE A 18 -6.98 3.85 0.48
N SER A 19 -7.71 4.12 1.54
CA SER A 19 -7.44 3.55 2.87
C SER A 19 -7.54 2.03 2.85
N ASP A 20 -8.57 1.48 2.21
CA ASP A 20 -8.75 0.04 2.08
C ASP A 20 -7.62 -0.59 1.25
N ALA A 21 -7.24 0.05 0.15
CA ALA A 21 -6.13 -0.42 -0.69
C ALA A 21 -4.80 -0.37 0.07
N HIS A 22 -4.58 0.68 0.84
CA HIS A 22 -3.40 0.80 1.69
C HIS A 22 -3.33 -0.34 2.71
N ALA A 23 -4.45 -0.64 3.39
CA ALA A 23 -4.51 -1.71 4.37
C ALA A 23 -4.24 -3.09 3.73
N ALA A 24 -4.83 -3.34 2.55
CA ALA A 24 -4.61 -4.59 1.82
C ALA A 24 -3.15 -4.73 1.37
N THR A 25 -2.55 -3.65 0.90
CA THR A 25 -1.15 -3.63 0.46
C THR A 25 -0.20 -3.86 1.63
N THR A 26 -0.50 -3.26 2.78
CA THR A 26 0.28 -3.47 4.01
C THR A 26 0.25 -4.93 4.44
N ARG A 27 -0.93 -5.58 4.39
CA ARG A 27 -1.04 -7.01 4.70
C ARG A 27 -0.24 -7.87 3.73
N ALA A 28 -0.32 -7.56 2.44
CA ALA A 28 0.44 -8.28 1.42
C ALA A 28 1.96 -8.16 1.68
N LYS A 29 2.42 -6.96 2.00
CA LYS A 29 3.82 -6.72 2.35
C LYS A 29 4.25 -7.56 3.55
N LEU A 30 3.44 -7.58 4.62
CA LEU A 30 3.74 -8.37 5.82
C LEU A 30 3.82 -9.85 5.52
N LEU A 31 2.89 -10.37 4.69
CA LEU A 31 2.91 -11.77 4.30
C LEU A 31 4.17 -12.14 3.51
N LEU A 32 4.61 -11.24 2.61
CA LEU A 32 5.84 -11.46 1.85
C LEU A 32 7.07 -11.40 2.74
N GLU A 33 7.10 -10.50 3.73
CA GLU A 33 8.19 -10.44 4.70
C GLU A 33 8.25 -11.70 5.56
N GLN A 34 7.09 -12.24 5.98
CA GLN A 34 7.01 -13.50 6.70
C GLN A 34 7.49 -14.66 5.85
N ALA A 35 7.10 -14.71 4.58
CA ALA A 35 7.57 -15.73 3.66
C ALA A 35 9.08 -15.69 3.49
N ARG A 36 9.65 -14.47 3.36
CA ARG A 36 11.09 -14.29 3.29
C ARG A 36 11.78 -14.82 4.54
N GLN A 37 11.21 -14.52 5.71
CA GLN A 37 11.79 -14.98 6.99
C GLN A 37 11.75 -16.50 7.10
N VAL A 38 10.64 -17.13 6.71
CA VAL A 38 10.51 -18.59 6.72
C VAL A 38 11.53 -19.23 5.78
N ILE A 39 11.72 -18.68 4.58
CA ILE A 39 12.72 -19.18 3.63
C ILE A 39 14.12 -19.04 4.20
N THR A 40 14.43 -17.90 4.79
CA THR A 40 15.73 -17.64 5.41
C THR A 40 16.00 -18.62 6.56
N ASP A 41 15.01 -18.84 7.41
CA ASP A 41 15.13 -19.77 8.54
C ASP A 41 15.30 -21.21 8.08
N ALA A 42 14.55 -21.60 7.05
CA ALA A 42 14.66 -22.96 6.49
C ALA A 42 16.02 -23.23 5.86
N GLN A 43 16.69 -22.19 5.38
CA GLN A 43 17.99 -22.27 4.73
C GLN A 43 19.15 -21.95 5.66
N ALA A 44 18.89 -21.79 6.96
CA ALA A 44 19.92 -21.36 7.93
C ALA A 44 21.14 -22.26 7.97
N GLN A 45 21.01 -23.53 7.61
CA GLN A 45 22.12 -24.49 7.55
C GLN A 45 22.62 -24.77 6.13
N ALA A 46 22.00 -24.13 5.13
CA ALA A 46 22.41 -24.24 3.74
C ALA A 46 22.90 -22.86 3.26
N GLN A 47 23.44 -22.78 2.05
CA GLN A 47 23.82 -21.52 1.49
C GLN A 47 22.58 -20.61 1.33
N PRO A 48 22.53 -19.44 1.95
CA PRO A 48 21.35 -18.59 1.87
C PRO A 48 21.04 -18.20 0.43
N TRP A 49 19.78 -18.40 0.04
CA TRP A 49 19.28 -17.96 -1.25
C TRP A 49 17.87 -17.41 -1.09
N LEU A 50 17.65 -16.19 -1.56
CA LEU A 50 16.33 -15.57 -1.60
C LEU A 50 16.02 -15.22 -3.04
N PRO A 51 14.81 -15.55 -3.53
CA PRO A 51 14.44 -15.15 -4.88
C PRO A 51 14.49 -13.63 -5.03
N PRO A 52 15.19 -13.09 -6.03
CA PRO A 52 15.21 -11.63 -6.27
C PRO A 52 13.82 -11.06 -6.46
N GLN A 53 12.90 -11.84 -7.03
CA GLN A 53 11.52 -11.44 -7.24
C GLN A 53 10.78 -11.12 -5.94
N LEU A 54 11.13 -11.80 -4.84
CA LEU A 54 10.51 -11.54 -3.54
C LEU A 54 10.88 -10.15 -3.03
N ALA A 55 12.16 -9.79 -3.10
CA ALA A 55 12.61 -8.45 -2.72
C ALA A 55 11.99 -7.39 -3.62
N GLN A 56 11.91 -7.62 -4.91
CA GLN A 56 11.29 -6.70 -5.87
C GLN A 56 9.81 -6.52 -5.59
N ALA A 57 9.10 -7.59 -5.21
CA ALA A 57 7.69 -7.50 -4.85
C ALA A 57 7.47 -6.64 -3.60
N ILE A 58 8.31 -6.80 -2.58
CA ILE A 58 8.25 -5.99 -1.36
C ILE A 58 8.50 -4.51 -1.70
N GLU A 59 9.53 -4.21 -2.48
CA GLU A 59 9.81 -2.84 -2.92
C GLU A 59 8.66 -2.24 -3.71
N GLY A 60 8.04 -3.03 -4.59
CA GLY A 60 6.87 -2.59 -5.37
C GLY A 60 5.70 -2.23 -4.47
N LEU A 61 5.44 -3.01 -3.42
CA LEU A 61 4.38 -2.73 -2.46
C LEU A 61 4.69 -1.48 -1.63
N GLU A 62 5.94 -1.27 -1.25
CA GLU A 62 6.36 -0.04 -0.54
C GLU A 62 6.15 1.20 -1.41
N THR A 63 6.45 1.11 -2.72
CA THR A 63 6.18 2.18 -3.67
C THR A 63 4.68 2.47 -3.78
N GLN A 64 3.85 1.43 -3.83
CA GLN A 64 2.40 1.58 -3.86
C GLN A 64 1.87 2.27 -2.60
N LEU A 65 2.38 1.89 -1.43
CA LEU A 65 2.00 2.52 -0.16
C LEU A 65 2.31 4.02 -0.17
N ALA A 66 3.47 4.41 -0.69
CA ALA A 66 3.84 5.82 -0.81
C ALA A 66 2.90 6.57 -1.76
N ARG A 67 2.51 5.96 -2.86
CA ARG A 67 1.55 6.56 -3.81
C ARG A 67 0.17 6.75 -3.20
N PHE A 68 -0.32 5.78 -2.43
CA PHE A 68 -1.61 5.91 -1.74
C PHE A 68 -1.58 7.07 -0.74
N SER A 69 -0.51 7.20 0.02
CA SER A 69 -0.34 8.29 0.97
C SER A 69 -0.35 9.65 0.27
N THR A 70 0.40 9.78 -0.84
CA THR A 70 0.44 11.01 -1.64
C THR A 70 -0.93 11.36 -2.21
N ALA A 71 -1.63 10.36 -2.76
CA ALA A 71 -2.97 10.55 -3.32
C ALA A 71 -3.96 11.02 -2.24
N ASP A 72 -3.91 10.43 -1.05
CA ASP A 72 -4.78 10.83 0.05
C ASP A 72 -4.49 12.26 0.49
N ASP A 73 -3.22 12.65 0.58
CA ASP A 73 -2.82 14.01 0.94
C ASP A 73 -3.35 15.03 -0.08
N LEU A 74 -3.25 14.72 -1.36
CA LEU A 74 -3.76 15.58 -2.42
C LEU A 74 -5.29 15.73 -2.34
N LEU A 75 -6.00 14.64 -2.12
CA LEU A 75 -7.45 14.66 -1.98
C LEU A 75 -7.88 15.42 -0.73
N ASN A 76 -7.17 15.24 0.37
CA ASN A 76 -7.42 15.98 1.61
C ASN A 76 -7.21 17.49 1.41
N GLY A 77 -6.14 17.87 0.73
CA GLY A 77 -5.86 19.28 0.41
C GLY A 77 -6.92 19.89 -0.48
N TYR A 78 -7.38 19.16 -1.49
CA TYR A 78 -8.47 19.61 -2.38
C TYR A 78 -9.78 19.75 -1.62
N GLN A 79 -10.12 18.77 -0.79
CA GLN A 79 -11.34 18.81 0.02
C GLN A 79 -11.35 20.02 0.97
N ALA A 80 -10.20 20.37 1.54
CA ALA A 80 -10.10 21.53 2.44
C ALA A 80 -10.34 22.87 1.75
N ARG A 81 -10.16 22.92 0.41
CA ARG A 81 -10.41 24.13 -0.39
C ARG A 81 -11.87 24.30 -0.80
N LEU A 82 -12.68 23.27 -0.66
CA LEU A 82 -14.11 23.35 -0.96
C LEU A 82 -14.86 23.97 0.21
#